data_b2893a5ef093d4e1c08d967af6fd35f3
#
_entry.id   b2893a5ef093d4e1c08d967af6fd35f3
#
_cell.length_a   1.000
_cell.length_b   1.000
_cell.length_c   1.000
_cell.angle_alpha   90.00
_cell.angle_beta   90.00
_cell.angle_gamma   90.00
#
_symmetry.space_group_name_H-M   'P 1'
#
loop_
_entity.id
_entity.type
_entity.pdbx_description
1 polymer ?
#
loop_
_entity_poly.entity_id
_entity_poly.type
_entity_poly.pdbx_seq_one_letter_code
_entity_poly.pdbx_strand_id
1 'polypeptide(L)'
;MRQATWLLIMLAATAGAQWRHFGDGSPAATPPSLSRDMLARHNAVRARVGMRLLAWSARLAKRSQDWADTLLARGQFIHRPNSTYGENLFDITGAAASPAQVVDAWAAESRNYDYASNRCNGVCGHYTQIVWRDTKEVGCAVARGRGREVWVCNYDPPGNWVGKRPY
;
A
#
# COMPACT_ATOMS: atom_id res chain seq x y z
N MET A 1 -46.42 46.87 -64.74
CA MET A 1 -45.08 47.05 -64.14
C MET A 1 -44.99 46.22 -62.86
N ARG A 2 -44.30 45.10 -62.92
CA ARG A 2 -44.13 44.20 -61.78
C ARG A 2 -42.62 44.11 -61.51
N GLN A 3 -42.18 44.60 -60.36
CA GLN A 3 -40.76 44.47 -59.92
C GLN A 3 -40.53 43.13 -59.32
N ALA A 4 -39.54 42.38 -59.82
CA ALA A 4 -39.12 41.12 -59.27
C ALA A 4 -38.09 41.39 -58.17
N THR A 5 -38.42 40.97 -56.93
CA THR A 5 -37.55 41.03 -55.79
C THR A 5 -36.69 39.78 -55.73
N TRP A 6 -35.37 39.94 -55.87
CA TRP A 6 -34.42 38.86 -55.75
C TRP A 6 -34.08 38.67 -54.27
N LEU A 7 -34.44 37.52 -53.71
CA LEU A 7 -34.07 37.13 -52.36
C LEU A 7 -32.70 36.47 -52.39
N LEU A 8 -31.69 37.18 -51.84
CA LEU A 8 -30.36 36.63 -51.59
C LEU A 8 -30.43 35.67 -50.36
N ILE A 9 -30.29 34.38 -50.62
CA ILE A 9 -30.12 33.39 -49.55
C ILE A 9 -28.64 33.36 -49.18
N MET A 10 -28.30 33.92 -48.00
CA MET A 10 -27.00 33.78 -47.39
C MET A 10 -26.91 32.38 -46.73
N LEU A 11 -26.12 31.49 -47.33
CA LEU A 11 -25.73 30.24 -46.66
C LEU A 11 -24.66 30.59 -45.61
N ALA A 12 -25.05 30.57 -44.36
CA ALA A 12 -24.08 30.57 -43.24
C ALA A 12 -23.44 29.18 -43.14
N ALA A 13 -22.18 29.09 -43.57
CA ALA A 13 -21.36 27.92 -43.31
C ALA A 13 -20.98 27.89 -41.83
N THR A 14 -21.64 27.04 -41.04
CA THR A 14 -21.20 26.78 -39.68
C THR A 14 -19.96 25.87 -39.75
N ALA A 15 -18.79 26.46 -39.58
CA ALA A 15 -17.55 25.74 -39.32
C ALA A 15 -17.68 25.04 -37.95
N GLY A 16 -18.04 23.75 -38.00
CA GLY A 16 -17.98 22.92 -36.82
C GLY A 16 -16.52 22.76 -36.37
N ALA A 17 -16.13 23.45 -35.31
CA ALA A 17 -14.86 23.22 -34.66
C ALA A 17 -14.89 21.81 -34.05
N GLN A 18 -14.32 20.85 -34.77
CA GLN A 18 -14.01 19.55 -34.22
C GLN A 18 -12.90 19.75 -33.17
N TRP A 19 -13.28 19.79 -31.90
CA TRP A 19 -12.34 19.64 -30.81
C TRP A 19 -11.77 18.24 -30.89
N ARG A 20 -10.60 18.13 -31.52
CA ARG A 20 -9.77 16.94 -31.35
C ARG A 20 -9.35 16.93 -29.88
N HIS A 21 -9.96 16.06 -29.09
CA HIS A 21 -9.35 15.65 -27.82
C HIS A 21 -8.02 14.99 -28.20
N PHE A 22 -6.97 15.77 -28.24
CA PHE A 22 -5.64 15.25 -28.03
C PHE A 22 -5.70 14.69 -26.62
N GLY A 23 -5.80 13.39 -26.51
CA GLY A 23 -5.54 12.70 -25.27
C GLY A 23 -4.16 13.18 -24.84
N ASP A 24 -4.12 14.00 -23.79
CA ASP A 24 -2.90 14.39 -23.12
C ASP A 24 -2.25 13.09 -22.64
N GLY A 25 -1.26 12.65 -23.40
CA GLY A 25 -0.44 11.47 -23.09
C GLY A 25 0.57 11.80 -21.99
N SER A 26 0.26 12.71 -21.09
CA SER A 26 0.97 12.83 -19.83
C SER A 26 0.87 11.49 -19.14
N PRO A 27 2.00 10.78 -18.88
CA PRO A 27 1.94 9.56 -18.10
C PRO A 27 1.27 9.95 -16.79
N ALA A 28 0.11 9.33 -16.51
CA ALA A 28 -0.61 9.53 -15.26
C ALA A 28 0.42 9.48 -14.15
N ALA A 29 0.56 10.57 -13.40
CA ALA A 29 1.53 10.65 -12.30
C ALA A 29 1.33 9.37 -11.49
N THR A 30 2.34 8.50 -11.50
CA THR A 30 2.28 7.23 -10.76
C THR A 30 1.89 7.62 -9.35
N PRO A 31 0.73 7.19 -8.84
CA PRO A 31 0.30 7.56 -7.49
C PRO A 31 1.47 7.28 -6.56
N PRO A 32 1.73 8.11 -5.53
CA PRO A 32 2.87 7.96 -4.64
C PRO A 32 2.99 6.47 -4.36
N SER A 33 4.08 5.86 -4.82
CA SER A 33 4.07 4.42 -5.03
C SER A 33 3.88 3.75 -3.68
N LEU A 34 2.91 2.88 -3.54
CA LEU A 34 2.68 2.07 -2.35
C LEU A 34 4.01 1.57 -1.76
N SER A 35 4.91 1.13 -2.65
CA SER A 35 6.24 0.66 -2.30
C SER A 35 7.09 1.72 -1.60
N ARG A 36 7.13 2.93 -2.14
CA ARG A 36 7.91 4.03 -1.57
C ARG A 36 7.38 4.42 -0.20
N ASP A 37 6.07 4.58 -0.08
CA ASP A 37 5.46 5.10 1.14
C ASP A 37 5.46 4.05 2.26
N MET A 38 5.21 2.77 1.94
CA MET A 38 5.36 1.66 2.88
C MET A 38 6.81 1.55 3.36
N LEU A 39 7.79 1.54 2.45
CA LEU A 39 9.20 1.45 2.80
C LEU A 39 9.65 2.64 3.66
N ALA A 40 9.29 3.86 3.26
CA ALA A 40 9.66 5.07 4.00
C ALA A 40 9.11 5.03 5.43
N ARG A 41 7.86 4.59 5.62
CA ARG A 41 7.27 4.54 6.95
C ARG A 41 7.87 3.45 7.82
N HIS A 42 8.14 2.25 7.29
CA HIS A 42 8.91 1.22 7.99
C HIS A 42 10.27 1.73 8.45
N ASN A 43 10.99 2.38 7.56
CA ASN A 43 12.32 2.89 7.84
C ASN A 43 12.31 4.04 8.86
N ALA A 44 11.26 4.86 8.89
CA ALA A 44 11.09 5.87 9.94
C ALA A 44 10.89 5.23 11.33
N VAL A 45 10.17 4.11 11.43
CA VAL A 45 10.02 3.36 12.69
C VAL A 45 11.35 2.74 13.11
N ARG A 46 12.08 2.11 12.20
CA ARG A 46 13.39 1.48 12.45
C ARG A 46 14.44 2.49 12.91
N ALA A 47 14.47 3.67 12.32
CA ALA A 47 15.39 4.73 12.69
C ALA A 47 15.25 5.17 14.16
N ARG A 48 14.03 5.13 14.72
CA ARG A 48 13.77 5.50 16.12
C ARG A 48 14.49 4.60 17.13
N VAL A 49 14.81 3.37 16.73
CA VAL A 49 15.51 2.39 17.56
C VAL A 49 16.90 2.04 17.01
N GLY A 50 17.44 2.88 16.12
CA GLY A 50 18.80 2.74 15.58
C GLY A 50 19.02 1.54 14.65
N MET A 51 17.95 0.95 14.08
CA MET A 51 18.07 -0.20 13.22
C MET A 51 18.40 0.17 11.77
N ARG A 52 19.16 -0.70 11.09
CA ARG A 52 19.45 -0.55 9.66
C ARG A 52 18.15 -0.46 8.86
N LEU A 53 18.15 0.40 7.83
CA LEU A 53 17.02 0.58 6.96
C LEU A 53 16.78 -0.69 6.14
N LEU A 54 15.50 -0.98 5.88
CA LEU A 54 15.08 -2.05 4.97
C LEU A 54 15.22 -1.60 3.52
N ALA A 55 15.45 -2.56 2.62
CA ALA A 55 15.29 -2.40 1.19
C ALA A 55 13.91 -2.92 0.73
N TRP A 56 13.40 -2.35 -0.36
CA TRP A 56 12.18 -2.87 -0.98
C TRP A 56 12.47 -4.11 -1.82
N SER A 57 11.64 -5.13 -1.66
CA SER A 57 11.71 -6.37 -2.43
C SER A 57 10.45 -6.57 -3.27
N ALA A 58 10.60 -6.45 -4.60
CA ALA A 58 9.49 -6.71 -5.53
C ALA A 58 9.00 -8.17 -5.45
N ARG A 59 9.90 -9.12 -5.15
CA ARG A 59 9.58 -10.53 -4.94
C ARG A 59 8.64 -10.71 -3.73
N LEU A 60 8.97 -10.05 -2.61
CA LEU A 60 8.12 -10.10 -1.42
C LEU A 60 6.80 -9.35 -1.64
N ALA A 61 6.82 -8.23 -2.37
CA ALA A 61 5.60 -7.48 -2.70
C ALA A 61 4.63 -8.32 -3.54
N LYS A 62 5.16 -9.04 -4.56
CA LYS A 62 4.32 -9.98 -5.33
C LYS A 62 3.72 -11.07 -4.45
N ARG A 63 4.52 -11.68 -3.58
CA ARG A 63 4.05 -12.67 -2.62
C ARG A 63 2.96 -12.13 -1.70
N SER A 64 3.13 -10.89 -1.23
CA SER A 64 2.16 -10.20 -0.39
C SER A 64 0.86 -9.95 -1.15
N GLN A 65 0.93 -9.58 -2.44
CA GLN A 65 -0.26 -9.37 -3.27
C GLN A 65 -1.04 -10.68 -3.44
N ASP A 66 -0.35 -11.78 -3.80
CA ASP A 66 -0.97 -13.08 -3.98
C ASP A 66 -1.72 -13.54 -2.71
N TRP A 67 -1.19 -13.19 -1.52
CA TRP A 67 -1.84 -13.55 -0.25
C TRP A 67 -2.98 -12.60 0.10
N ALA A 68 -2.81 -11.30 -0.09
CA ALA A 68 -3.85 -10.31 0.13
C ALA A 68 -5.10 -10.61 -0.72
N ASP A 69 -4.90 -10.92 -2.01
CA ASP A 69 -5.97 -11.30 -2.93
C ASP A 69 -6.69 -12.58 -2.44
N THR A 70 -5.93 -13.57 -1.99
CA THR A 70 -6.48 -14.82 -1.44
C THR A 70 -7.34 -14.56 -0.20
N LEU A 71 -6.83 -13.76 0.75
CA LEU A 71 -7.54 -13.41 1.98
C LEU A 71 -8.83 -12.64 1.70
N LEU A 72 -8.76 -11.66 0.79
CA LEU A 72 -9.92 -10.87 0.38
C LEU A 72 -10.99 -11.76 -0.29
N ALA A 73 -10.58 -12.59 -1.24
CA ALA A 73 -11.49 -13.48 -1.97
C ALA A 73 -12.21 -14.48 -1.06
N ARG A 74 -11.50 -15.00 -0.05
CA ARG A 74 -12.03 -15.98 0.91
C ARG A 74 -12.74 -15.36 2.12
N GLY A 75 -12.70 -14.05 2.29
CA GLY A 75 -13.22 -13.38 3.48
C GLY A 75 -12.44 -13.74 4.76
N GLN A 76 -11.19 -14.17 4.65
CA GLN A 76 -10.36 -14.63 5.77
C GLN A 76 -9.39 -13.54 6.23
N PHE A 77 -8.86 -13.70 7.46
CA PHE A 77 -7.78 -12.88 8.01
C PHE A 77 -6.86 -13.76 8.86
N ILE A 78 -5.96 -14.47 8.19
CA ILE A 78 -5.03 -15.43 8.77
C ILE A 78 -3.64 -15.29 8.15
N HIS A 79 -2.61 -15.64 8.88
CA HIS A 79 -1.26 -15.73 8.35
C HIS A 79 -1.13 -16.81 7.28
N ARG A 80 -0.24 -16.58 6.32
CA ARG A 80 0.03 -17.55 5.25
C ARG A 80 0.66 -18.80 5.85
N PRO A 81 0.01 -19.98 5.69
CA PRO A 81 0.55 -21.24 6.24
C PRO A 81 1.89 -21.58 5.60
N ASN A 82 2.77 -22.21 6.37
CA ASN A 82 4.09 -22.69 5.94
C ASN A 82 4.97 -21.60 5.31
N SER A 83 4.83 -20.35 5.76
CA SER A 83 5.68 -19.24 5.30
C SER A 83 7.08 -19.35 5.91
N THR A 84 8.11 -19.16 5.08
CA THR A 84 9.51 -18.98 5.51
C THR A 84 9.88 -17.52 5.72
N TYR A 85 8.95 -16.60 5.51
CA TYR A 85 9.08 -15.16 5.68
C TYR A 85 8.32 -14.69 6.90
N GLY A 86 8.76 -13.59 7.49
CA GLY A 86 7.94 -12.85 8.44
C GLY A 86 6.74 -12.23 7.73
N GLU A 87 5.66 -11.98 8.46
CA GLU A 87 4.44 -11.43 7.88
C GLU A 87 3.71 -10.54 8.87
N ASN A 88 3.29 -9.36 8.42
CA ASN A 88 2.32 -8.51 9.09
C ASN A 88 1.06 -8.40 8.25
N LEU A 89 -0.09 -8.46 8.92
CA LEU A 89 -1.40 -8.30 8.31
C LEU A 89 -2.13 -7.10 8.91
N PHE A 90 -2.90 -6.39 8.08
CA PHE A 90 -3.84 -5.36 8.51
C PHE A 90 -5.11 -5.45 7.66
N ASP A 91 -6.25 -5.20 8.29
CA ASP A 91 -7.57 -5.33 7.69
C ASP A 91 -8.41 -4.12 8.11
N ILE A 92 -9.17 -3.55 7.18
CA ILE A 92 -10.12 -2.48 7.46
C ILE A 92 -11.36 -2.63 6.58
N THR A 93 -12.53 -2.39 7.16
CA THR A 93 -13.82 -2.43 6.47
C THR A 93 -14.52 -1.08 6.61
N GLY A 94 -15.20 -0.63 5.55
CA GLY A 94 -15.96 0.62 5.55
C GLY A 94 -15.11 1.89 5.36
N ALA A 95 -13.78 1.75 5.26
CA ALA A 95 -12.85 2.86 5.03
C ALA A 95 -11.65 2.39 4.19
N ALA A 96 -10.89 3.36 3.67
CA ALA A 96 -9.59 3.10 3.05
C ALA A 96 -8.47 3.54 4.00
N ALA A 97 -7.38 2.79 4.04
CA ALA A 97 -6.20 3.15 4.80
C ALA A 97 -5.06 3.63 3.88
N SER A 98 -4.26 4.57 4.37
CA SER A 98 -2.98 4.94 3.76
C SER A 98 -1.86 4.03 4.27
N PRO A 99 -0.74 3.90 3.52
CA PRO A 99 0.46 3.20 3.99
C PRO A 99 0.93 3.65 5.38
N ALA A 100 0.86 4.95 5.65
CA ALA A 100 1.25 5.50 6.95
C ALA A 100 0.34 5.00 8.08
N GLN A 101 -0.97 5.02 7.89
CA GLN A 101 -1.93 4.53 8.88
C GLN A 101 -1.72 3.05 9.20
N VAL A 102 -1.46 2.22 8.19
CA VAL A 102 -1.20 0.78 8.38
C VAL A 102 0.06 0.55 9.20
N VAL A 103 1.18 1.16 8.80
CA VAL A 103 2.45 0.97 9.51
C VAL A 103 2.41 1.61 10.91
N ASP A 104 1.70 2.73 11.08
CA ASP A 104 1.53 3.37 12.39
C ASP A 104 0.70 2.53 13.35
N ALA A 105 -0.34 1.84 12.85
CA ALA A 105 -1.11 0.90 13.65
C ALA A 105 -0.22 -0.23 14.20
N TRP A 106 0.64 -0.80 13.35
CA TRP A 106 1.61 -1.80 13.79
C TRP A 106 2.68 -1.22 14.73
N ALA A 107 3.19 -0.03 14.44
CA ALA A 107 4.20 0.64 15.25
C ALA A 107 3.68 1.05 16.64
N ALA A 108 2.39 1.35 16.76
CA ALA A 108 1.76 1.69 18.03
C ALA A 108 1.80 0.54 19.05
N GLU A 109 2.00 -0.69 18.61
CA GLU A 109 2.20 -1.85 19.49
C GLU A 109 3.48 -1.76 20.30
N SER A 110 4.41 -0.86 19.97
CA SER A 110 5.63 -0.58 20.76
C SER A 110 5.32 -0.29 22.23
N ARG A 111 4.16 0.28 22.55
CA ARG A 111 3.71 0.52 23.93
C ARG A 111 3.50 -0.75 24.75
N ASN A 112 3.32 -1.89 24.08
CA ASN A 112 3.11 -3.20 24.70
C ASN A 112 4.40 -3.99 24.82
N TYR A 113 5.51 -3.52 24.22
CA TYR A 113 6.79 -4.22 24.24
C TYR A 113 7.72 -3.61 25.29
N ASP A 114 8.08 -4.39 26.30
CA ASP A 114 9.12 -4.03 27.26
C ASP A 114 10.47 -4.57 26.78
N TYR A 115 11.32 -3.63 26.35
CA TYR A 115 12.66 -3.96 25.88
C TYR A 115 13.55 -4.54 26.99
N ALA A 116 13.46 -4.03 28.22
CA ALA A 116 14.33 -4.44 29.31
C ALA A 116 14.14 -5.91 29.67
N SER A 117 12.90 -6.36 29.77
CA SER A 117 12.55 -7.75 30.07
C SER A 117 12.37 -8.63 28.82
N ASN A 118 12.38 -8.06 27.60
CA ASN A 118 12.03 -8.73 26.35
C ASN A 118 10.64 -9.37 26.39
N ARG A 119 9.68 -8.67 26.95
CA ARG A 119 8.30 -9.17 27.11
C ARG A 119 7.29 -8.31 26.37
N CYS A 120 6.24 -8.97 25.94
CA CYS A 120 5.10 -8.37 25.32
C CYS A 120 3.90 -8.44 26.26
N ASN A 121 3.35 -7.29 26.64
CA ASN A 121 2.15 -7.16 27.48
C ASN A 121 0.93 -6.87 26.58
N GLY A 122 0.50 -7.84 25.82
CA GLY A 122 -0.54 -7.73 24.80
C GLY A 122 -0.03 -8.08 23.42
N VAL A 123 -0.50 -7.39 22.36
CA VAL A 123 -0.03 -7.58 20.99
C VAL A 123 1.16 -6.65 20.73
N CYS A 124 2.28 -7.20 20.30
CA CYS A 124 3.47 -6.44 19.89
C CYS A 124 4.20 -7.04 18.69
N GLY A 125 3.68 -8.13 18.13
CA GLY A 125 4.35 -8.89 17.09
C GLY A 125 4.55 -8.12 15.79
N HIS A 126 3.63 -7.23 15.43
CA HIS A 126 3.79 -6.41 14.24
C HIS A 126 4.90 -5.38 14.41
N TYR A 127 4.97 -4.71 15.56
CA TYR A 127 6.04 -3.78 15.88
C TYR A 127 7.40 -4.47 15.90
N THR A 128 7.52 -5.60 16.62
CA THR A 128 8.81 -6.31 16.76
C THR A 128 9.30 -6.86 15.42
N GLN A 129 8.40 -7.25 14.52
CA GLN A 129 8.76 -7.62 13.14
C GLN A 129 9.30 -6.42 12.36
N ILE A 130 8.67 -5.23 12.44
CA ILE A 130 9.17 -4.03 11.75
C ILE A 130 10.60 -3.70 12.18
N VAL A 131 10.88 -3.75 13.47
CA VAL A 131 12.18 -3.36 14.03
C VAL A 131 13.17 -4.53 14.18
N TRP A 132 12.85 -5.69 13.63
CA TRP A 132 13.72 -6.87 13.73
C TRP A 132 15.08 -6.61 13.10
N ARG A 133 16.16 -6.77 13.90
CA ARG A 133 17.52 -6.37 13.49
C ARG A 133 18.01 -7.10 12.25
N ASP A 134 17.70 -8.39 12.15
CA ASP A 134 18.22 -9.26 11.07
C ASP A 134 17.41 -9.15 9.78
N THR A 135 16.21 -8.56 9.82
CA THR A 135 15.40 -8.32 8.63
C THR A 135 16.07 -7.26 7.76
N LYS A 136 16.16 -7.56 6.46
CA LYS A 136 16.85 -6.73 5.45
C LYS A 136 15.90 -6.20 4.39
N GLU A 137 14.86 -6.95 4.06
CA GLU A 137 13.93 -6.64 2.99
C GLU A 137 12.48 -6.67 3.47
N VAL A 138 11.67 -5.82 2.85
CA VAL A 138 10.22 -5.82 3.00
C VAL A 138 9.55 -5.66 1.65
N GLY A 139 8.41 -6.32 1.47
CA GLY A 139 7.54 -6.11 0.33
C GLY A 139 6.09 -6.21 0.78
N CYS A 140 5.30 -5.19 0.43
CA CYS A 140 3.92 -5.06 0.87
C CYS A 140 2.97 -4.93 -0.32
N ALA A 141 1.72 -5.30 -0.10
CA ALA A 141 0.64 -5.15 -1.04
C ALA A 141 -0.70 -4.96 -0.33
N VAL A 142 -1.71 -4.56 -1.09
CA VAL A 142 -3.08 -4.41 -0.61
C VAL A 142 -4.06 -4.93 -1.65
N ALA A 143 -5.00 -5.76 -1.20
CA ALA A 143 -6.18 -6.14 -1.96
C ALA A 143 -7.39 -5.34 -1.49
N ARG A 144 -8.21 -4.86 -2.44
CA ARG A 144 -9.37 -4.02 -2.18
C ARG A 144 -10.61 -4.59 -2.86
N GLY A 145 -11.70 -4.66 -2.13
CA GLY A 145 -12.98 -5.10 -2.69
C GLY A 145 -14.08 -5.21 -1.63
N ARG A 146 -15.32 -5.08 -2.06
CA ARG A 146 -16.51 -5.21 -1.21
C ARG A 146 -16.47 -4.34 0.05
N GLY A 147 -15.90 -3.14 -0.05
CA GLY A 147 -15.77 -2.22 1.09
C GLY A 147 -14.70 -2.61 2.11
N ARG A 148 -13.81 -3.57 1.77
CA ARG A 148 -12.74 -4.07 2.63
C ARG A 148 -11.37 -3.90 1.97
N GLU A 149 -10.34 -3.61 2.76
CA GLU A 149 -8.95 -3.68 2.36
C GLU A 149 -8.21 -4.70 3.24
N VAL A 150 -7.41 -5.55 2.61
CA VAL A 150 -6.49 -6.46 3.28
C VAL A 150 -5.07 -6.13 2.86
N TRP A 151 -4.26 -5.76 3.83
CA TRP A 151 -2.87 -5.38 3.66
C TRP A 151 -1.98 -6.50 4.16
N VAL A 152 -0.95 -6.82 3.38
CA VAL A 152 0.03 -7.85 3.71
C VAL A 152 1.42 -7.27 3.48
N CYS A 153 2.32 -7.44 4.46
CA CYS A 153 3.75 -7.23 4.29
C CYS A 153 4.50 -8.51 4.62
N ASN A 154 5.43 -8.91 3.75
CA ASN A 154 6.36 -9.99 4.01
C ASN A 154 7.77 -9.44 4.25
N TYR A 155 8.53 -10.10 5.13
CA TYR A 155 9.85 -9.68 5.60
C TYR A 155 10.88 -10.79 5.44
N ASP A 156 12.10 -10.43 5.00
CA ASP A 156 13.19 -11.38 4.79
C ASP A 156 14.52 -10.81 5.34
N PRO A 157 15.24 -11.56 6.18
CA PRO A 157 14.83 -12.75 6.94
C PRO A 157 13.65 -12.50 7.88
N PRO A 158 12.92 -13.57 8.27
CA PRO A 158 11.82 -13.47 9.21
C PRO A 158 12.29 -13.02 10.59
N GLY A 159 11.45 -12.28 11.28
CA GLY A 159 11.64 -11.88 12.66
C GLY A 159 10.86 -12.73 13.66
N ASN A 160 10.73 -12.20 14.85
CA ASN A 160 9.90 -12.71 15.94
C ASN A 160 10.31 -14.13 16.42
N TRP A 161 11.61 -14.41 16.42
CA TRP A 161 12.12 -15.66 16.99
C TRP A 161 11.96 -15.66 18.50
N VAL A 162 11.30 -16.69 19.03
CA VAL A 162 11.06 -16.84 20.47
C VAL A 162 12.37 -16.73 21.25
N GLY A 163 12.38 -15.92 22.31
CA GLY A 163 13.54 -15.68 23.17
C GLY A 163 14.59 -14.70 22.64
N LYS A 164 14.49 -14.28 21.37
CA LYS A 164 15.39 -13.26 20.82
C LYS A 164 14.80 -11.86 20.94
N ARG A 165 15.67 -10.86 21.13
CA ARG A 165 15.29 -9.44 21.10
C ARG A 165 15.20 -8.96 19.66
N PRO A 166 14.25 -8.06 19.34
CA PRO A 166 14.12 -7.51 17.99
C PRO A 166 15.29 -6.56 17.63
N TYR A 167 15.86 -5.84 18.61
CA TYR A 167 16.98 -4.89 18.44
C TYR A 167 17.83 -4.76 19.69
#